data_3308de4c1e048d407a96ec6be24ac510
#
_entry.id   3308de4c1e048d407a96ec6be24ac510
#
_cell.length_a   1.000
_cell.length_b   1.000
_cell.length_c   1.000
_cell.angle_alpha   90.00
_cell.angle_beta   90.00
_cell.angle_gamma   90.00
#
_symmetry.space_group_name_H-M   'P 1'
#
loop_
_entity.id
_entity.type
_entity.pdbx_description
1 polymer ?
#
loop_
_entity_poly.entity_id
_entity_poly.type
_entity_poly.pdbx_seq_one_letter_code
_entity_poly.pdbx_strand_id
1 'polypeptide(L)'
;LKALARAYFEEARWFNEGYTPTMEEYLPAAIVSTGYHMLSTVSLLGMGDIVTKDTFEWLFSDPKIVRASAAICRLMDDIVTNKFEKERGHVACTIDCYMKQYGVSEQEAVDALNKQVVDQWKDINEEFLRPTAAPMAVLIRALNFAKVMDLLYKGDDGYTRVGKVVKDKIASHFIDPVPII
;
A
#
# COMPACT_ATOMS: atom_id res chain seq x y z
N LEU A 1 1.56 -13.83 -7.49
CA LEU A 1 0.85 -13.59 -8.74
C LEU A 1 -0.59 -14.11 -8.74
N LYS A 2 -0.87 -15.39 -8.39
CA LYS A 2 -2.24 -15.93 -8.41
C LYS A 2 -3.19 -15.16 -7.47
N ALA A 3 -2.76 -14.84 -6.26
CA ALA A 3 -3.56 -14.05 -5.32
C ALA A 3 -3.86 -12.65 -5.87
N LEU A 4 -2.85 -11.99 -6.43
CA LEU A 4 -3.00 -10.68 -7.08
C LEU A 4 -4.02 -10.72 -8.22
N ALA A 5 -3.92 -11.70 -9.11
CA ALA A 5 -4.87 -11.85 -10.22
C ALA A 5 -6.31 -12.10 -9.74
N ARG A 6 -6.49 -12.87 -8.65
CA ARG A 6 -7.81 -13.09 -8.04
C ARG A 6 -8.38 -11.81 -7.43
N ALA A 7 -7.55 -11.00 -6.78
CA ALA A 7 -7.98 -9.73 -6.21
C ALA A 7 -8.45 -8.76 -7.30
N TYR A 8 -7.69 -8.58 -8.37
CA TYR A 8 -8.14 -7.79 -9.53
C TYR A 8 -9.40 -8.31 -10.19
N PHE A 9 -9.55 -9.65 -10.27
CA PHE A 9 -10.77 -10.24 -10.81
C PHE A 9 -11.99 -9.95 -9.93
N GLU A 10 -11.82 -9.97 -8.61
CA GLU A 10 -12.90 -9.65 -7.68
C GLU A 10 -13.32 -8.19 -7.78
N GLU A 11 -12.36 -7.25 -7.83
CA GLU A 11 -12.64 -5.83 -8.05
C GLU A 11 -13.34 -5.59 -9.40
N ALA A 12 -12.88 -6.25 -10.47
CA ALA A 12 -13.51 -6.18 -11.78
C ALA A 12 -14.94 -6.75 -11.77
N ARG A 13 -15.20 -7.80 -11.00
CA ARG A 13 -16.53 -8.35 -10.81
C ARG A 13 -17.47 -7.35 -10.17
N TRP A 14 -17.08 -6.73 -9.04
CA TRP A 14 -17.87 -5.68 -8.39
C TRP A 14 -18.19 -4.53 -9.32
N PHE A 15 -17.21 -4.09 -10.10
CA PHE A 15 -17.42 -3.05 -11.10
C PHE A 15 -18.46 -3.44 -12.15
N ASN A 16 -18.36 -4.62 -12.74
CA ASN A 16 -19.30 -5.07 -13.77
C ASN A 16 -20.71 -5.32 -13.24
N GLU A 17 -20.83 -5.69 -11.95
CA GLU A 17 -22.10 -5.90 -11.27
C GLU A 17 -22.71 -4.59 -10.72
N GLY A 18 -22.00 -3.46 -10.81
CA GLY A 18 -22.39 -2.19 -10.17
C GLY A 18 -22.50 -2.31 -8.65
N TYR A 19 -21.73 -3.22 -8.06
CA TYR A 19 -21.76 -3.52 -6.65
C TYR A 19 -20.69 -2.72 -5.90
N THR A 20 -21.10 -1.99 -4.87
CA THR A 20 -20.17 -1.37 -3.92
C THR A 20 -20.07 -2.28 -2.69
N PRO A 21 -18.91 -2.91 -2.44
CA PRO A 21 -18.75 -3.82 -1.30
C PRO A 21 -18.75 -3.08 0.05
N THR A 22 -18.88 -3.84 1.14
CA THR A 22 -18.59 -3.36 2.49
C THR A 22 -17.08 -3.24 2.70
N MET A 23 -16.63 -2.57 3.78
CA MET A 23 -15.20 -2.50 4.13
C MET A 23 -14.61 -3.88 4.41
N GLU A 24 -15.37 -4.76 5.03
CA GLU A 24 -14.98 -6.14 5.34
C GLU A 24 -14.80 -6.99 4.08
N GLU A 25 -15.56 -6.72 3.04
CA GLU A 25 -15.42 -7.38 1.73
C GLU A 25 -14.28 -6.76 0.91
N TYR A 26 -14.21 -5.43 0.89
CA TYR A 26 -13.30 -4.67 0.05
C TYR A 26 -11.83 -4.80 0.49
N LEU A 27 -11.52 -4.50 1.75
CA LEU A 27 -10.14 -4.40 2.22
C LEU A 27 -9.30 -5.66 1.99
N PRO A 28 -9.80 -6.90 2.20
CA PRO A 28 -9.01 -8.09 1.94
C PRO A 28 -8.58 -8.22 0.47
N ALA A 29 -9.41 -7.86 -0.48
CA ALA A 29 -9.07 -7.85 -1.90
C ALA A 29 -8.16 -6.66 -2.24
N ALA A 30 -8.53 -5.46 -1.81
CA ALA A 30 -7.86 -4.21 -2.12
C ALA A 30 -6.43 -4.11 -1.54
N ILE A 31 -6.15 -4.70 -0.39
CA ILE A 31 -4.80 -4.83 0.16
C ILE A 31 -3.94 -5.74 -0.71
N VAL A 32 -4.49 -6.84 -1.19
CA VAL A 32 -3.76 -7.77 -2.07
C VAL A 32 -3.52 -7.15 -3.45
N SER A 33 -4.49 -6.39 -3.99
CA SER A 33 -4.39 -5.76 -5.32
C SER A 33 -3.37 -4.61 -5.36
N THR A 34 -2.89 -4.08 -4.22
CA THR A 34 -1.72 -3.18 -4.20
C THR A 34 -0.46 -3.83 -4.78
N GLY A 35 -0.39 -5.17 -4.83
CA GLY A 35 0.78 -5.92 -5.25
C GLY A 35 1.91 -5.99 -4.21
N TYR A 36 1.76 -5.39 -3.03
CA TYR A 36 2.83 -5.27 -2.04
C TYR A 36 3.37 -6.60 -1.54
N HIS A 37 2.51 -7.62 -1.37
CA HIS A 37 2.95 -8.97 -1.03
C HIS A 37 3.86 -9.58 -2.12
N MET A 38 3.51 -9.37 -3.38
CA MET A 38 4.33 -9.80 -4.50
C MET A 38 5.64 -9.00 -4.57
N LEU A 39 5.56 -7.67 -4.46
CA LEU A 39 6.73 -6.79 -4.50
C LEU A 39 7.68 -7.07 -3.34
N SER A 40 7.16 -7.33 -2.13
CA SER A 40 7.96 -7.75 -0.98
C SER A 40 8.69 -9.06 -1.28
N THR A 41 8.01 -10.06 -1.84
CA THR A 41 8.63 -11.33 -2.24
C THR A 41 9.76 -11.11 -3.25
N VAL A 42 9.51 -10.32 -4.29
CA VAL A 42 10.52 -10.03 -5.33
C VAL A 42 11.69 -9.23 -4.78
N SER A 43 11.44 -8.29 -3.85
CA SER A 43 12.49 -7.45 -3.25
C SER A 43 13.48 -8.24 -2.39
N LEU A 44 13.12 -9.45 -1.94
CA LEU A 44 14.00 -10.32 -1.19
C LEU A 44 14.93 -11.16 -2.08
N LEU A 45 14.59 -11.30 -3.36
CA LEU A 45 15.45 -12.01 -4.31
C LEU A 45 16.77 -11.25 -4.48
N GLY A 46 17.87 -11.94 -4.40
CA GLY A 46 19.20 -11.34 -4.54
C GLY A 46 19.76 -10.68 -3.28
N MET A 47 19.09 -10.78 -2.13
CA MET A 47 19.64 -10.30 -0.85
C MET A 47 20.72 -11.24 -0.22
N GLY A 48 21.08 -12.31 -0.91
CA GLY A 48 22.10 -13.26 -0.46
C GLY A 48 21.69 -14.02 0.80
N ASP A 49 22.66 -14.39 1.62
CA ASP A 49 22.51 -15.30 2.77
C ASP A 49 21.62 -14.73 3.90
N ILE A 50 21.27 -13.44 3.84
CA ILE A 50 20.37 -12.82 4.83
C ILE A 50 18.94 -13.35 4.68
N VAL A 51 18.56 -13.77 3.47
CA VAL A 51 17.23 -14.26 3.12
C VAL A 51 17.28 -15.77 2.97
N THR A 52 16.63 -16.47 3.89
CA THR A 52 16.56 -17.92 3.93
C THR A 52 15.16 -18.41 3.53
N LYS A 53 14.98 -19.73 3.48
CA LYS A 53 13.67 -20.34 3.32
C LYS A 53 12.68 -19.87 4.40
N ASP A 54 13.13 -19.79 5.65
CA ASP A 54 12.31 -19.35 6.79
C ASP A 54 11.83 -17.90 6.61
N THR A 55 12.65 -17.05 5.99
CA THR A 55 12.27 -15.66 5.64
C THR A 55 11.08 -15.65 4.66
N PHE A 56 11.08 -16.52 3.66
CA PHE A 56 9.95 -16.64 2.73
C PHE A 56 8.73 -17.27 3.40
N GLU A 57 8.90 -18.27 4.26
CA GLU A 57 7.80 -18.87 5.02
C GLU A 57 7.15 -17.83 5.95
N TRP A 58 7.96 -17.01 6.63
CA TRP A 58 7.48 -15.86 7.39
C TRP A 58 6.71 -14.87 6.51
N LEU A 59 7.26 -14.50 5.36
CA LEU A 59 6.58 -13.57 4.44
C LEU A 59 5.23 -14.12 3.95
N PHE A 60 5.15 -15.42 3.68
CA PHE A 60 3.92 -16.07 3.22
C PHE A 60 2.90 -16.31 4.34
N SER A 61 3.29 -16.16 5.60
CA SER A 61 2.35 -16.16 6.73
C SER A 61 1.55 -14.84 6.87
N ASP A 62 1.69 -13.93 5.92
CA ASP A 62 1.04 -12.61 5.91
C ASP A 62 1.39 -11.74 7.13
N PRO A 63 2.68 -11.44 7.35
CA PRO A 63 3.12 -10.72 8.55
C PRO A 63 2.54 -9.32 8.64
N LYS A 64 2.28 -8.87 9.87
CA LYS A 64 1.63 -7.60 10.16
C LYS A 64 2.29 -6.40 9.46
N ILE A 65 3.62 -6.34 9.42
CA ILE A 65 4.35 -5.24 8.77
C ILE A 65 4.07 -5.14 7.26
N VAL A 66 3.96 -6.27 6.56
CA VAL A 66 3.69 -6.30 5.11
C VAL A 66 2.25 -5.88 4.84
N ARG A 67 1.33 -6.41 5.64
CA ARG A 67 -0.10 -6.06 5.57
C ARG A 67 -0.33 -4.58 5.88
N ALA A 68 0.32 -4.06 6.93
CA ALA A 68 0.25 -2.64 7.28
C ALA A 68 0.83 -1.74 6.18
N SER A 69 1.95 -2.12 5.58
CA SER A 69 2.54 -1.40 4.45
C SER A 69 1.61 -1.37 3.23
N ALA A 70 0.97 -2.49 2.92
CA ALA A 70 -0.01 -2.57 1.83
C ALA A 70 -1.29 -1.76 2.13
N ALA A 71 -1.74 -1.77 3.39
CA ALA A 71 -2.89 -0.97 3.82
C ALA A 71 -2.59 0.54 3.73
N ILE A 72 -1.40 1.00 4.13
CA ILE A 72 -0.98 2.39 3.94
C ILE A 72 -1.05 2.77 2.45
N CYS A 73 -0.53 1.90 1.58
CA CYS A 73 -0.60 2.13 0.13
C CYS A 73 -2.05 2.32 -0.33
N ARG A 74 -2.92 1.35 -0.04
CA ARG A 74 -4.32 1.37 -0.48
C ARG A 74 -5.07 2.59 0.05
N LEU A 75 -4.96 2.87 1.35
CA LEU A 75 -5.70 3.96 1.98
C LEU A 75 -5.25 5.33 1.48
N MET A 76 -3.93 5.56 1.36
CA MET A 76 -3.40 6.84 0.89
C MET A 76 -3.71 7.07 -0.59
N ASP A 77 -3.60 6.03 -1.43
CA ASP A 77 -3.96 6.07 -2.84
C ASP A 77 -5.44 6.46 -3.00
N ASP A 78 -6.35 5.70 -2.43
CA ASP A 78 -7.80 5.91 -2.53
C ASP A 78 -8.23 7.31 -2.00
N ILE A 79 -7.55 7.85 -0.96
CA ILE A 79 -7.85 9.19 -0.44
C ILE A 79 -7.53 10.28 -1.46
N VAL A 80 -6.41 10.18 -2.17
CA VAL A 80 -5.99 11.24 -3.09
C VAL A 80 -6.53 11.06 -4.51
N THR A 81 -6.81 9.82 -4.93
CA THR A 81 -7.28 9.52 -6.28
C THR A 81 -8.80 9.54 -6.41
N ASN A 82 -9.56 9.39 -5.31
CA ASN A 82 -11.02 9.26 -5.29
C ASN A 82 -11.76 10.21 -6.25
N LYS A 83 -11.41 11.49 -6.25
CA LYS A 83 -12.06 12.47 -7.12
C LYS A 83 -11.85 12.18 -8.61
N PHE A 84 -10.63 11.81 -8.98
CA PHE A 84 -10.27 11.54 -10.39
C PHE A 84 -10.80 10.19 -10.85
N GLU A 85 -10.88 9.22 -9.96
CA GLU A 85 -11.44 7.90 -10.26
C GLU A 85 -12.95 7.96 -10.48
N LYS A 86 -13.67 8.75 -9.69
CA LYS A 86 -15.10 9.02 -9.92
C LYS A 86 -15.37 9.65 -11.28
N GLU A 87 -14.54 10.60 -11.70
CA GLU A 87 -14.67 11.24 -13.03
C GLU A 87 -14.44 10.25 -14.19
N ARG A 88 -13.66 9.19 -13.97
CA ARG A 88 -13.35 8.15 -14.97
C ARG A 88 -14.30 6.96 -14.94
N GLY A 89 -15.23 6.89 -13.99
CA GLY A 89 -16.14 5.77 -13.82
C GLY A 89 -15.45 4.50 -13.33
N HIS A 90 -14.55 4.63 -12.36
CA HIS A 90 -13.78 3.53 -11.78
C HIS A 90 -14.56 2.71 -10.74
N VAL A 91 -13.95 1.58 -10.35
CA VAL A 91 -14.40 0.71 -9.24
C VAL A 91 -14.58 1.53 -7.96
N ALA A 92 -15.55 1.16 -7.13
CA ALA A 92 -15.71 1.76 -5.79
C ALA A 92 -14.38 1.65 -5.00
N CYS A 93 -13.91 2.78 -4.47
CA CYS A 93 -12.72 2.86 -3.64
C CYS A 93 -13.04 2.71 -2.14
N THR A 94 -12.01 2.70 -1.29
CA THR A 94 -12.18 2.62 0.17
C THR A 94 -13.15 3.66 0.72
N ILE A 95 -13.13 4.89 0.18
CA ILE A 95 -14.02 5.98 0.61
C ILE A 95 -15.49 5.63 0.32
N ASP A 96 -15.78 5.15 -0.88
CA ASP A 96 -17.16 4.80 -1.27
C ASP A 96 -17.70 3.64 -0.42
N CYS A 97 -16.86 2.63 -0.17
CA CYS A 97 -17.20 1.50 0.69
C CYS A 97 -17.47 1.96 2.13
N TYR A 98 -16.63 2.84 2.67
CA TYR A 98 -16.76 3.39 4.01
C TYR A 98 -18.04 4.24 4.16
N MET A 99 -18.28 5.15 3.23
CA MET A 99 -19.48 5.99 3.21
C MET A 99 -20.75 5.15 3.16
N LYS A 100 -20.78 4.14 2.28
CA LYS A 100 -21.94 3.24 2.15
C LYS A 100 -22.19 2.46 3.44
N GLN A 101 -21.16 1.92 4.05
CA GLN A 101 -21.29 1.06 5.23
C GLN A 101 -21.72 1.83 6.47
N TYR A 102 -21.17 3.02 6.68
CA TYR A 102 -21.37 3.79 7.92
C TYR A 102 -22.35 4.95 7.78
N GLY A 103 -22.81 5.26 6.56
CA GLY A 103 -23.77 6.34 6.31
C GLY A 103 -23.20 7.73 6.60
N VAL A 104 -21.90 7.92 6.40
CA VAL A 104 -21.15 9.14 6.70
C VAL A 104 -20.85 9.95 5.44
N SER A 105 -20.47 11.21 5.61
CA SER A 105 -19.98 12.07 4.53
C SER A 105 -18.59 11.64 4.05
N GLU A 106 -18.20 12.11 2.86
CA GLU A 106 -16.88 11.88 2.29
C GLU A 106 -15.77 12.40 3.20
N GLN A 107 -15.94 13.59 3.81
CA GLN A 107 -14.95 14.15 4.72
C GLN A 107 -14.78 13.30 5.99
N GLU A 108 -15.87 12.82 6.57
CA GLU A 108 -15.83 11.91 7.74
C GLU A 108 -15.15 10.58 7.39
N ALA A 109 -15.41 10.06 6.18
CA ALA A 109 -14.72 8.86 5.69
C ALA A 109 -13.22 9.11 5.54
N VAL A 110 -12.80 10.20 4.89
CA VAL A 110 -11.38 10.58 4.74
C VAL A 110 -10.70 10.75 6.10
N ASP A 111 -11.35 11.40 7.06
CA ASP A 111 -10.80 11.58 8.41
C ASP A 111 -10.62 10.25 9.14
N ALA A 112 -11.57 9.33 8.99
CA ALA A 112 -11.50 8.00 9.57
C ALA A 112 -10.39 7.15 8.92
N LEU A 113 -10.25 7.20 7.59
CA LEU A 113 -9.21 6.47 6.86
C LEU A 113 -7.81 7.02 7.17
N ASN A 114 -7.65 8.34 7.34
CA ASN A 114 -6.38 8.92 7.79
C ASN A 114 -5.98 8.42 9.19
N LYS A 115 -6.94 8.23 10.11
CA LYS A 115 -6.66 7.59 11.42
C LYS A 115 -6.20 6.15 11.25
N GLN A 116 -6.81 5.39 10.33
CA GLN A 116 -6.37 4.03 10.03
C GLN A 116 -4.93 4.03 9.47
N VAL A 117 -4.56 4.98 8.59
CA VAL A 117 -3.17 5.11 8.12
C VAL A 117 -2.21 5.31 9.29
N VAL A 118 -2.56 6.17 10.26
CA VAL A 118 -1.74 6.37 11.48
C VAL A 118 -1.62 5.08 12.29
N ASP A 119 -2.69 4.30 12.40
CA ASP A 119 -2.66 3.02 13.14
C ASP A 119 -1.80 1.96 12.40
N GLN A 120 -1.82 1.93 11.06
CA GLN A 120 -0.92 1.07 10.30
C GLN A 120 0.56 1.45 10.49
N TRP A 121 0.87 2.73 10.64
CA TRP A 121 2.22 3.19 11.00
C TRP A 121 2.66 2.72 12.40
N LYS A 122 1.75 2.67 13.37
CA LYS A 122 2.01 2.09 14.70
C LYS A 122 2.30 0.59 14.60
N ASP A 123 1.52 -0.14 13.78
CA ASP A 123 1.73 -1.56 13.52
C ASP A 123 3.10 -1.83 12.90
N ILE A 124 3.55 -1.01 11.95
CA ILE A 124 4.90 -1.10 11.40
C ILE A 124 5.94 -0.87 12.49
N ASN A 125 5.78 0.16 13.32
CA ASN A 125 6.74 0.47 14.39
C ASN A 125 6.82 -0.63 15.43
N GLU A 126 5.70 -1.27 15.77
CA GLU A 126 5.65 -2.38 16.71
C GLU A 126 6.50 -3.57 16.24
N GLU A 127 6.47 -3.88 14.94
CA GLU A 127 7.23 -4.97 14.34
C GLU A 127 8.77 -4.75 14.38
N PHE A 128 9.22 -3.52 14.66
CA PHE A 128 10.63 -3.21 14.91
C PHE A 128 11.08 -3.38 16.38
N LEU A 129 10.13 -3.64 17.30
CA LEU A 129 10.46 -3.91 18.69
C LEU A 129 11.13 -5.29 18.81
N ARG A 130 12.18 -5.36 19.64
CA ARG A 130 12.94 -6.62 19.83
C ARG A 130 12.27 -7.54 20.85
N PRO A 131 12.30 -8.85 20.64
CA PRO A 131 12.90 -9.57 19.51
C PRO A 131 12.05 -9.44 18.24
N THR A 132 12.69 -9.26 17.07
CA THR A 132 12.01 -9.14 15.79
C THR A 132 11.72 -10.51 15.16
N ALA A 133 10.59 -10.62 14.47
CA ALA A 133 10.17 -11.88 13.83
C ALA A 133 10.99 -12.24 12.57
N ALA A 134 11.67 -11.25 11.97
CA ALA A 134 12.52 -11.43 10.80
C ALA A 134 13.78 -10.56 10.91
N PRO A 135 14.82 -10.81 10.09
CA PRO A 135 16.02 -9.97 10.06
C PRO A 135 15.67 -8.50 9.78
N MET A 136 16.35 -7.58 10.47
CA MET A 136 16.12 -6.13 10.33
C MET A 136 16.17 -5.66 8.86
N ALA A 137 17.10 -6.19 8.07
CA ALA A 137 17.20 -5.85 6.64
C ALA A 137 15.96 -6.25 5.84
N VAL A 138 15.25 -7.29 6.24
CA VAL A 138 13.97 -7.72 5.64
C VAL A 138 12.84 -6.79 6.05
N LEU A 139 12.75 -6.46 7.36
CA LEU A 139 11.72 -5.53 7.86
C LEU A 139 11.84 -4.14 7.22
N ILE A 140 13.07 -3.66 7.00
CA ILE A 140 13.32 -2.38 6.32
C ILE A 140 12.76 -2.36 4.89
N ARG A 141 12.68 -3.51 4.19
CA ARG A 141 12.04 -3.55 2.85
C ARG A 141 10.56 -3.20 2.93
N ALA A 142 9.82 -3.82 3.84
CA ALA A 142 8.41 -3.51 4.05
C ALA A 142 8.19 -2.05 4.50
N LEU A 143 9.04 -1.56 5.42
CA LEU A 143 9.03 -0.15 5.83
C LEU A 143 9.27 0.80 4.65
N ASN A 144 10.20 0.49 3.76
CA ASN A 144 10.49 1.35 2.60
C ASN A 144 9.33 1.40 1.61
N PHE A 145 8.56 0.33 1.46
CA PHE A 145 7.32 0.35 0.67
C PHE A 145 6.28 1.31 1.28
N ALA A 146 6.12 1.33 2.61
CA ALA A 146 5.24 2.30 3.26
C ALA A 146 5.76 3.74 3.11
N LYS A 147 7.07 3.97 3.29
CA LYS A 147 7.67 5.31 3.16
C LYS A 147 7.52 5.91 1.77
N VAL A 148 7.55 5.11 0.73
CA VAL A 148 7.40 5.63 -0.62
C VAL A 148 5.98 6.16 -0.87
N MET A 149 4.98 5.70 -0.11
CA MET A 149 3.62 6.21 -0.19
C MET A 149 3.51 7.64 0.33
N ASP A 150 4.25 7.98 1.38
CA ASP A 150 4.35 9.37 1.84
C ASP A 150 4.91 10.30 0.75
N LEU A 151 5.87 9.81 -0.05
CA LEU A 151 6.40 10.58 -1.17
C LEU A 151 5.40 10.77 -2.30
N LEU A 152 4.60 9.72 -2.60
CA LEU A 152 3.71 9.70 -3.76
C LEU A 152 2.34 10.32 -3.45
N TYR A 153 1.80 10.12 -2.23
CA TYR A 153 0.39 10.40 -1.92
C TYR A 153 0.15 11.32 -0.72
N LYS A 154 1.18 11.93 -0.13
CA LYS A 154 1.01 12.78 1.08
C LYS A 154 0.22 14.06 0.83
N GLY A 155 0.13 14.55 -0.37
CA GLY A 155 -0.58 15.80 -0.66
C GLY A 155 -1.34 15.77 -1.97
N ASP A 156 -0.84 14.99 -2.91
CA ASP A 156 -1.38 14.91 -4.26
C ASP A 156 -1.04 13.53 -4.85
N ASP A 157 -1.70 13.13 -5.93
CA ASP A 157 -1.35 11.91 -6.66
C ASP A 157 -0.05 12.12 -7.47
N GLY A 158 1.08 11.95 -6.81
CA GLY A 158 2.40 12.06 -7.41
C GLY A 158 2.76 10.89 -8.34
N TYR A 159 1.97 9.80 -8.32
CA TYR A 159 2.17 8.67 -9.22
C TYR A 159 1.59 8.94 -10.61
N THR A 160 0.35 9.38 -10.69
CA THR A 160 -0.31 9.72 -11.96
C THR A 160 0.11 11.10 -12.48
N ARG A 161 0.35 12.05 -11.57
CA ARG A 161 0.73 13.43 -11.89
C ARG A 161 2.07 13.77 -11.26
N VAL A 162 3.14 13.40 -11.95
CA VAL A 162 4.51 13.57 -11.44
C VAL A 162 4.86 15.05 -11.27
N GLY A 163 4.78 15.53 -10.02
CA GLY A 163 5.15 16.87 -9.61
C GLY A 163 6.68 17.05 -9.47
N LYS A 164 7.10 18.29 -9.10
CA LYS A 164 8.52 18.65 -8.96
C LYS A 164 9.25 17.75 -7.94
N VAL A 165 8.63 17.48 -6.79
CA VAL A 165 9.24 16.68 -5.71
C VAL A 165 9.61 15.28 -6.19
N VAL A 166 8.71 14.60 -6.90
CA VAL A 166 8.97 13.25 -7.43
C VAL A 166 10.02 13.30 -8.53
N LYS A 167 9.97 14.29 -9.42
CA LYS A 167 10.99 14.50 -10.47
C LYS A 167 12.38 14.71 -9.88
N ASP A 168 12.51 15.57 -8.87
CA ASP A 168 13.78 15.85 -8.21
C ASP A 168 14.32 14.58 -7.52
N LYS A 169 13.46 13.75 -6.92
CA LYS A 169 13.86 12.46 -6.34
C LYS A 169 14.35 11.47 -7.40
N ILE A 170 13.66 11.38 -8.53
CA ILE A 170 14.10 10.54 -9.65
C ILE A 170 15.46 11.03 -10.17
N ALA A 171 15.62 12.34 -10.39
CA ALA A 171 16.87 12.93 -10.84
C ALA A 171 18.02 12.61 -9.87
N SER A 172 17.80 12.79 -8.56
CA SER A 172 18.82 12.53 -7.54
C SER A 172 19.28 11.07 -7.45
N HIS A 173 18.47 10.12 -7.96
CA HIS A 173 18.82 8.69 -7.93
C HIS A 173 19.43 8.17 -9.24
N PHE A 174 19.06 8.78 -10.37
CA PHE A 174 19.38 8.22 -11.68
C PHE A 174 20.16 9.18 -12.60
N ILE A 175 20.19 10.48 -12.28
CA ILE A 175 20.79 11.50 -13.15
C ILE A 175 21.91 12.25 -12.45
N ASP A 176 21.68 12.71 -11.22
CA ASP A 176 22.64 13.53 -10.50
C ASP A 176 23.85 12.68 -10.06
N PRO A 177 25.07 13.21 -10.20
CA PRO A 177 26.27 12.50 -9.76
C PRO A 177 26.29 12.35 -8.24
N VAL A 178 26.66 11.16 -7.77
CA VAL A 178 26.89 10.93 -6.33
C VAL A 178 28.21 11.60 -5.94
N PRO A 179 28.25 12.51 -4.95
CA PRO A 179 29.50 13.08 -4.47
C PRO A 179 30.41 11.96 -3.93
N ILE A 180 31.58 11.82 -4.51
CA ILE A 180 32.63 10.93 -3.98
C ILE A 180 33.40 11.77 -2.96
N ILE A 181 33.25 11.44 -1.68
CA ILE A 181 33.97 12.05 -0.56
C ILE A 181 35.24 11.28 -0.28
#